data_f85cbf28a812e13e0680954540fa8438
#
_entry.id   f85cbf28a812e13e0680954540fa8438
#
_cell.length_a   1.000
_cell.length_b   1.000
_cell.length_c   1.000
_cell.angle_alpha   90.00
_cell.angle_beta   90.00
_cell.angle_gamma   90.00
#
_symmetry.space_group_name_H-M   'P 1'
#
loop_
_entity.id
_entity.type
_entity.pdbx_description
1 polymer ?
#
loop_
_entity_poly.entity_id
_entity_poly.type
_entity_poly.pdbx_seq_one_letter_code
_entity_poly.pdbx_strand_id
1 'polypeptide(L)'
;MANDKKKMVEAITAQEVDFAQWYTDICTKAELVEYSSVKGFVVLRPYGYAIWANIQKNLDARFKATGHENVAMPVLIPESLLKKEGELVNGFAPEVAWVTAGGSDPLEERLAVRPTSETMFCDHFSHVLHSYRDLPMLYNQWCSVVRWEKSTRPFLRTREFWWQEGHTIHETAEEAKAETEQQLNCYADFAEHDLCIPVVKGRKTDKEKFAGAEATYTIEAMMKDGKALQSGTSHYFGDKFSRAYDVTFTGRDNTLQYPFQTSWGASTGLIGAINMTHGDDDGLILPPAIAPIQVVIVPVAAHKPGVLDKCRELAAEIGKYARVKLDDSDKQPGWKFAQWEMKGVPVRLEVGPRDIENGQCVLVRRDTREKQFVKFEELATAIPAAMEALAKDLYDRALQNRENRTYSATTMDEVKQLAKEHTGFIKTMWCGDLACEEAMKADAGLSSRCMPFAQEHLSDVCPVCGKPAQKMVVWGVAY
;
A
#
# COMPACT_ATOMS: atom_id res chain seq x y z
N MET A 1 28.81 -6.08 31.72
CA MET A 1 27.59 -5.49 32.29
C MET A 1 27.13 -4.40 31.31
N ALA A 2 26.17 -4.74 30.46
CA ALA A 2 25.60 -3.84 29.54
C ALA A 2 24.79 -2.78 30.29
N ASN A 3 25.11 -1.52 30.03
CA ASN A 3 24.45 -0.36 30.64
C ASN A 3 23.02 -0.31 30.10
N ASP A 4 22.07 -0.81 30.88
CA ASP A 4 20.63 -0.68 30.63
C ASP A 4 20.26 0.80 30.70
N LYS A 5 20.45 1.52 29.57
CA LYS A 5 19.90 2.86 29.41
C LYS A 5 18.39 2.71 29.45
N LYS A 6 17.75 3.06 30.54
CA LYS A 6 16.30 3.19 30.66
C LYS A 6 15.81 3.98 29.44
N LYS A 7 15.15 3.33 28.50
CA LYS A 7 14.50 4.00 27.36
C LYS A 7 13.49 4.99 27.94
N MET A 8 13.58 6.26 27.57
CA MET A 8 12.69 7.34 28.04
C MET A 8 11.29 7.27 27.41
N VAL A 9 11.13 6.43 26.38
CA VAL A 9 9.86 6.15 25.69
C VAL A 9 9.61 4.65 25.82
N GLU A 10 8.36 4.24 25.91
CA GLU A 10 7.99 2.82 25.99
C GLU A 10 8.61 2.04 24.83
N ALA A 11 9.34 0.98 25.17
CA ALA A 11 9.95 0.12 24.17
C ALA A 11 8.88 -0.64 23.39
N ILE A 12 9.10 -0.77 22.10
CA ILE A 12 8.36 -1.71 21.25
C ILE A 12 9.05 -3.07 21.29
N THR A 13 8.31 -4.12 20.98
CA THR A 13 8.87 -5.47 20.81
C THR A 13 9.93 -5.43 19.70
N ALA A 14 11.06 -6.12 19.90
CA ALA A 14 12.08 -6.19 18.86
C ALA A 14 11.62 -7.08 17.69
N GLN A 15 12.00 -6.73 16.45
CA GLN A 15 11.63 -7.46 15.23
C GLN A 15 12.02 -8.93 15.28
N GLU A 16 13.21 -9.24 15.80
CA GLU A 16 13.74 -10.61 15.92
C GLU A 16 13.01 -11.46 16.96
N VAL A 17 12.36 -10.83 17.95
CA VAL A 17 11.61 -11.53 19.02
C VAL A 17 10.20 -11.89 18.53
N ASP A 18 9.46 -10.91 18.01
CA ASP A 18 8.12 -11.11 17.43
C ASP A 18 7.81 -10.00 16.44
N PHE A 19 7.99 -10.28 15.16
CA PHE A 19 7.74 -9.33 14.09
C PHE A 19 6.28 -8.88 14.00
N ALA A 20 5.34 -9.77 14.35
CA ALA A 20 3.91 -9.44 14.33
C ALA A 20 3.52 -8.49 15.46
N GLN A 21 4.08 -8.70 16.65
CA GLN A 21 3.87 -7.81 17.80
C GLN A 21 4.59 -6.48 17.59
N TRP A 22 5.85 -6.50 17.12
CA TRP A 22 6.58 -5.29 16.71
C TRP A 22 5.76 -4.40 15.76
N TYR A 23 5.17 -5.00 14.72
CA TYR A 23 4.32 -4.28 13.78
C TYR A 23 3.11 -3.62 14.46
N THR A 24 2.43 -4.36 15.35
CA THR A 24 1.28 -3.85 16.09
C THR A 24 1.68 -2.73 17.06
N ASP A 25 2.81 -2.88 17.74
CA ASP A 25 3.36 -1.87 18.63
C ASP A 25 3.66 -0.57 17.89
N ILE A 26 4.30 -0.64 16.71
CA ILE A 26 4.54 0.55 15.88
C ILE A 26 3.23 1.24 15.51
N CYS A 27 2.23 0.50 15.03
CA CYS A 27 0.95 1.09 14.61
C CYS A 27 0.29 1.90 15.73
N THR A 28 0.41 1.44 16.98
CA THR A 28 -0.19 2.10 18.15
C THR A 28 0.73 3.16 18.77
N LYS A 29 2.01 2.85 18.97
CA LYS A 29 2.98 3.75 19.64
C LYS A 29 3.39 4.95 18.79
N ALA A 30 3.46 4.79 17.46
CA ALA A 30 3.64 5.91 16.53
C ALA A 30 2.36 6.74 16.34
N GLU A 31 1.28 6.40 17.05
CA GLU A 31 -0.01 7.09 17.00
C GLU A 31 -0.67 7.07 15.61
N LEU A 32 -0.55 5.95 14.90
CA LEU A 32 -1.18 5.79 13.59
C LEU A 32 -2.65 5.38 13.70
N VAL A 33 -2.93 4.46 14.61
CA VAL A 33 -4.27 3.91 14.83
C VAL A 33 -4.59 3.75 16.30
N GLU A 34 -5.90 3.65 16.58
CA GLU A 34 -6.45 3.18 17.84
C GLU A 34 -7.58 2.19 17.55
N TYR A 35 -7.77 1.19 18.41
CA TYR A 35 -8.85 0.24 18.27
C TYR A 35 -10.19 0.88 18.64
N SER A 36 -11.20 0.71 17.79
CA SER A 36 -12.54 1.20 18.07
C SER A 36 -13.30 0.25 19.00
N SER A 37 -14.47 0.72 19.51
CA SER A 37 -15.39 -0.10 20.31
C SER A 37 -15.95 -1.27 19.51
N VAL A 38 -15.97 -1.19 18.18
CA VAL A 38 -16.44 -2.26 17.30
C VAL A 38 -15.24 -3.12 16.90
N LYS A 39 -15.27 -4.38 17.30
CA LYS A 39 -14.16 -5.32 17.04
C LYS A 39 -13.79 -5.39 15.54
N GLY A 40 -12.53 -5.21 15.25
CA GLY A 40 -11.98 -5.29 13.89
C GLY A 40 -12.02 -3.98 13.12
N PHE A 41 -12.58 -2.92 13.72
CA PHE A 41 -12.51 -1.55 13.21
C PHE A 41 -11.45 -0.75 13.94
N VAL A 42 -10.83 0.18 13.25
CA VAL A 42 -9.79 1.05 13.81
C VAL A 42 -10.11 2.51 13.54
N VAL A 43 -9.67 3.36 14.45
CA VAL A 43 -9.64 4.80 14.24
C VAL A 43 -8.26 5.14 13.63
N LEU A 44 -8.25 5.75 12.46
CA LEU A 44 -7.04 6.38 11.92
C LEU A 44 -6.79 7.66 12.72
N ARG A 45 -5.73 7.65 13.53
CA ARG A 45 -5.36 8.84 14.32
C ARG A 45 -4.79 9.94 13.39
N PRO A 46 -4.73 11.20 13.83
CA PRO A 46 -4.31 12.31 12.96
C PRO A 46 -3.00 12.08 12.23
N TYR A 47 -2.00 11.45 12.85
CA TYR A 47 -0.72 11.18 12.21
C TYR A 47 -0.82 10.09 11.14
N GLY A 48 -1.54 9.00 11.44
CA GLY A 48 -1.82 7.94 10.47
C GLY A 48 -2.66 8.45 9.29
N TYR A 49 -3.67 9.28 9.56
CA TYR A 49 -4.49 9.88 8.50
C TYR A 49 -3.68 10.85 7.64
N ALA A 50 -2.75 11.60 8.22
CA ALA A 50 -1.89 12.52 7.46
C ALA A 50 -0.94 11.77 6.50
N ILE A 51 -0.46 10.58 6.88
CA ILE A 51 0.29 9.70 5.96
C ILE A 51 -0.62 9.28 4.80
N TRP A 52 -1.85 8.82 5.10
CA TRP A 52 -2.84 8.45 4.09
C TRP A 52 -3.18 9.60 3.16
N ALA A 53 -3.37 10.81 3.68
CA ALA A 53 -3.65 12.00 2.89
C ALA A 53 -2.52 12.35 1.90
N ASN A 54 -1.25 12.14 2.29
CA ASN A 54 -0.12 12.32 1.39
C ASN A 54 -0.04 11.21 0.31
N ILE A 55 -0.35 9.95 0.67
CA ILE A 55 -0.50 8.85 -0.30
C ILE A 55 -1.60 9.21 -1.29
N GLN A 56 -2.77 9.61 -0.80
CA GLN A 56 -3.89 10.04 -1.62
C GLN A 56 -3.50 11.17 -2.57
N LYS A 57 -2.89 12.23 -2.05
CA LYS A 57 -2.48 13.39 -2.86
C LYS A 57 -1.55 13.00 -4.01
N ASN A 58 -0.53 12.20 -3.72
CA ASN A 58 0.49 11.84 -4.70
C ASN A 58 -0.02 10.85 -5.75
N LEU A 59 -0.86 9.91 -5.31
CA LEU A 59 -1.45 8.91 -6.20
C LEU A 59 -2.56 9.52 -7.07
N ASP A 60 -3.43 10.37 -6.49
CA ASP A 60 -4.49 11.08 -7.21
C ASP A 60 -3.94 12.02 -8.30
N ALA A 61 -2.78 12.63 -8.06
CA ALA A 61 -2.10 13.44 -9.06
C ALA A 61 -1.70 12.61 -10.29
N ARG A 62 -1.28 11.35 -10.12
CA ARG A 62 -0.97 10.43 -11.21
C ARG A 62 -2.22 10.02 -11.98
N PHE A 63 -3.32 9.75 -11.29
CA PHE A 63 -4.60 9.42 -11.94
C PHE A 63 -5.12 10.59 -12.78
N LYS A 64 -5.06 11.80 -12.25
CA LYS A 64 -5.45 13.02 -12.99
C LYS A 64 -4.55 13.27 -14.20
N ALA A 65 -3.27 12.99 -14.10
CA ALA A 65 -2.35 13.10 -15.23
C ALA A 65 -2.69 12.13 -16.38
N THR A 66 -3.41 11.04 -16.10
CA THR A 66 -3.91 10.07 -17.10
C THR A 66 -5.39 10.28 -17.44
N GLY A 67 -6.00 11.41 -17.04
CA GLY A 67 -7.34 11.83 -17.45
C GLY A 67 -8.49 11.30 -16.58
N HIS A 68 -8.18 10.71 -15.42
CA HIS A 68 -9.21 10.17 -14.52
C HIS A 68 -9.87 11.25 -13.67
N GLU A 69 -11.16 11.07 -13.43
CA GLU A 69 -11.98 11.97 -12.63
C GLU A 69 -12.48 11.26 -11.36
N ASN A 70 -12.49 12.00 -10.26
CA ASN A 70 -13.00 11.47 -9.00
C ASN A 70 -14.52 11.57 -8.92
N VAL A 71 -15.15 10.49 -8.49
CA VAL A 71 -16.59 10.37 -8.22
C VAL A 71 -16.83 9.87 -6.81
N ALA A 72 -18.09 9.89 -6.38
CA ALA A 72 -18.51 9.28 -5.12
C ALA A 72 -19.77 8.42 -5.34
N MET A 73 -19.65 7.13 -5.13
CA MET A 73 -20.77 6.19 -5.19
C MET A 73 -21.40 6.02 -3.80
N PRO A 74 -22.71 5.70 -3.72
CA PRO A 74 -23.37 5.39 -2.46
C PRO A 74 -22.70 4.23 -1.71
N VAL A 75 -22.79 4.25 -0.39
CA VAL A 75 -22.19 3.21 0.48
C VAL A 75 -22.99 1.91 0.49
N LEU A 76 -24.29 1.97 0.19
CA LEU A 76 -25.20 0.84 0.27
C LEU A 76 -25.56 0.31 -1.11
N ILE A 77 -25.52 -1.01 -1.26
CA ILE A 77 -25.82 -1.74 -2.49
C ILE A 77 -27.03 -2.61 -2.26
N PRO A 78 -28.12 -2.51 -3.06
CA PRO A 78 -29.25 -3.43 -2.99
C PRO A 78 -28.79 -4.89 -3.23
N GLU A 79 -29.33 -5.83 -2.46
CA GLU A 79 -29.00 -7.25 -2.61
C GLU A 79 -29.30 -7.76 -4.03
N SER A 80 -30.41 -7.31 -4.62
CA SER A 80 -30.81 -7.64 -6.00
C SER A 80 -29.77 -7.20 -7.03
N LEU A 81 -29.18 -6.02 -6.84
CA LEU A 81 -28.13 -5.52 -7.71
C LEU A 81 -26.83 -6.33 -7.54
N LEU A 82 -26.46 -6.67 -6.31
CA LEU A 82 -25.27 -7.45 -6.02
C LEU A 82 -25.35 -8.86 -6.64
N LYS A 83 -26.54 -9.44 -6.70
CA LYS A 83 -26.79 -10.81 -7.22
C LYS A 83 -26.71 -10.94 -8.75
N LYS A 84 -26.66 -9.85 -9.51
CA LYS A 84 -26.62 -9.92 -10.97
C LYS A 84 -25.33 -10.56 -11.49
N GLU A 85 -24.22 -10.46 -10.77
CA GLU A 85 -22.95 -11.10 -11.12
C GLU A 85 -22.60 -12.17 -10.08
N GLY A 86 -22.76 -13.46 -10.47
CA GLY A 86 -22.67 -14.59 -9.55
C GLY A 86 -21.27 -14.87 -9.02
N GLU A 87 -20.21 -14.65 -9.80
CA GLU A 87 -18.85 -14.89 -9.37
C GLU A 87 -18.42 -13.88 -8.29
N LEU A 88 -18.78 -12.60 -8.47
CA LEU A 88 -18.52 -11.55 -7.49
C LEU A 88 -19.25 -11.83 -6.18
N VAL A 89 -20.52 -12.23 -6.27
CA VAL A 89 -21.34 -12.59 -5.08
C VAL A 89 -20.68 -13.74 -4.33
N ASN A 90 -20.30 -14.81 -5.01
CA ASN A 90 -19.69 -15.98 -4.38
C ASN A 90 -18.33 -15.62 -3.72
N GLY A 91 -17.56 -14.73 -4.31
CA GLY A 91 -16.29 -14.26 -3.76
C GLY A 91 -16.45 -13.46 -2.45
N PHE A 92 -17.48 -12.61 -2.35
CA PHE A 92 -17.69 -11.70 -1.21
C PHE A 92 -18.79 -12.13 -0.23
N ALA A 93 -19.64 -13.08 -0.58
CA ALA A 93 -20.81 -13.46 0.24
C ALA A 93 -20.50 -13.70 1.73
N PRO A 94 -19.37 -14.34 2.12
CA PRO A 94 -19.07 -14.57 3.53
C PRO A 94 -18.68 -13.31 4.31
N GLU A 95 -18.35 -12.22 3.61
CA GLU A 95 -17.72 -11.01 4.18
C GLU A 95 -18.64 -9.76 4.10
N VAL A 96 -19.85 -9.90 3.59
CA VAL A 96 -20.79 -8.77 3.45
C VAL A 96 -21.42 -8.42 4.80
N ALA A 97 -21.37 -7.14 5.16
CA ALA A 97 -22.18 -6.59 6.24
C ALA A 97 -23.54 -6.13 5.69
N TRP A 98 -24.64 -6.54 6.32
CA TRP A 98 -26.00 -6.30 5.86
C TRP A 98 -26.74 -5.27 6.71
N VAL A 99 -27.39 -4.31 6.06
CA VAL A 99 -28.34 -3.39 6.65
C VAL A 99 -29.75 -3.96 6.39
N THR A 100 -30.50 -4.20 7.44
CA THR A 100 -31.80 -4.85 7.40
C THR A 100 -32.97 -3.94 7.86
N ALA A 101 -32.66 -2.75 8.40
CA ALA A 101 -33.64 -1.79 8.83
C ALA A 101 -33.17 -0.35 8.56
N GLY A 102 -34.11 0.54 8.26
CA GLY A 102 -33.90 1.99 8.16
C GLY A 102 -34.64 2.67 9.29
N GLY A 103 -33.91 3.25 10.26
CA GLY A 103 -34.52 3.68 11.53
C GLY A 103 -35.06 2.48 12.31
N SER A 104 -36.32 2.48 12.62
CA SER A 104 -37.05 1.35 13.29
C SER A 104 -37.74 0.41 12.30
N ASP A 105 -37.82 0.77 11.03
CA ASP A 105 -38.60 0.03 10.04
C ASP A 105 -37.76 -1.00 9.31
N PRO A 106 -38.18 -2.28 9.24
CA PRO A 106 -37.52 -3.29 8.40
C PRO A 106 -37.53 -2.86 6.94
N LEU A 107 -36.40 -3.12 6.24
CA LEU A 107 -36.33 -2.90 4.81
C LEU A 107 -37.02 -4.04 4.05
N GLU A 108 -37.69 -3.74 2.94
CA GLU A 108 -38.26 -4.77 2.05
C GLU A 108 -37.14 -5.64 1.41
N GLU A 109 -36.01 -5.02 1.12
CA GLU A 109 -34.81 -5.66 0.63
C GLU A 109 -33.61 -5.24 1.49
N ARG A 110 -32.78 -6.18 1.91
CA ARG A 110 -31.55 -5.85 2.65
C ARG A 110 -30.53 -5.21 1.75
N LEU A 111 -29.72 -4.34 2.34
CA LEU A 111 -28.67 -3.60 1.64
C LEU A 111 -27.30 -4.06 2.13
N ALA A 112 -26.36 -4.29 1.21
CA ALA A 112 -24.99 -4.55 1.54
C ALA A 112 -24.25 -3.23 1.82
N VAL A 113 -23.48 -3.17 2.91
CA VAL A 113 -22.42 -2.16 3.01
C VAL A 113 -21.35 -2.55 2.02
N ARG A 114 -21.01 -1.70 1.07
CA ARG A 114 -20.13 -2.04 -0.07
C ARG A 114 -18.85 -2.74 0.35
N PRO A 115 -18.58 -3.97 -0.11
CA PRO A 115 -17.28 -4.63 0.03
C PRO A 115 -16.31 -4.25 -1.10
N THR A 116 -16.87 -3.80 -2.21
CA THR A 116 -16.27 -3.27 -3.44
C THR A 116 -17.38 -2.63 -4.26
N SER A 117 -17.09 -1.89 -5.31
CA SER A 117 -18.12 -1.05 -5.98
C SER A 117 -18.37 -1.40 -7.45
N GLU A 118 -17.86 -2.50 -8.00
CA GLU A 118 -18.07 -2.89 -9.40
C GLU A 118 -19.55 -2.84 -9.80
N THR A 119 -20.42 -3.38 -8.96
CA THR A 119 -21.87 -3.43 -9.20
C THR A 119 -22.51 -2.05 -9.26
N MET A 120 -22.10 -1.15 -8.37
CA MET A 120 -22.60 0.24 -8.35
C MET A 120 -22.13 1.03 -9.56
N PHE A 121 -20.89 0.83 -9.99
CA PHE A 121 -20.37 1.45 -11.19
C PHE A 121 -21.08 0.93 -12.45
N CYS A 122 -21.33 -0.38 -12.53
CA CYS A 122 -22.10 -0.95 -13.64
C CYS A 122 -23.52 -0.40 -13.70
N ASP A 123 -24.20 -0.30 -12.56
CA ASP A 123 -25.52 0.31 -12.49
C ASP A 123 -25.51 1.76 -12.95
N HIS A 124 -24.54 2.56 -12.48
CA HIS A 124 -24.36 3.94 -12.91
C HIS A 124 -24.08 4.03 -14.42
N PHE A 125 -23.13 3.23 -14.92
CA PHE A 125 -22.79 3.24 -16.35
C PHE A 125 -23.97 2.87 -17.24
N SER A 126 -24.85 1.97 -16.81
CA SER A 126 -26.05 1.60 -17.56
C SER A 126 -27.03 2.78 -17.77
N HIS A 127 -26.97 3.79 -16.89
CA HIS A 127 -27.82 4.99 -16.96
C HIS A 127 -27.19 6.14 -17.75
N VAL A 128 -25.87 6.22 -17.82
CA VAL A 128 -25.19 7.41 -18.39
C VAL A 128 -24.48 7.14 -19.73
N LEU A 129 -24.21 5.87 -20.06
CA LEU A 129 -23.58 5.50 -21.32
C LEU A 129 -24.64 5.32 -22.42
N HIS A 130 -24.53 6.06 -23.51
CA HIS A 130 -25.48 6.00 -24.62
C HIS A 130 -24.80 5.73 -25.96
N SER A 131 -23.63 6.29 -26.20
CA SER A 131 -22.95 6.16 -27.49
C SER A 131 -21.43 6.04 -27.31
N TYR A 132 -20.74 5.57 -28.36
CA TYR A 132 -19.28 5.51 -28.39
C TYR A 132 -18.61 6.87 -28.12
N ARG A 133 -19.33 7.99 -28.25
CA ARG A 133 -18.81 9.35 -27.98
C ARG A 133 -18.67 9.63 -26.49
N ASP A 134 -19.35 8.84 -25.63
CA ASP A 134 -19.27 8.95 -24.18
C ASP A 134 -18.06 8.20 -23.61
N LEU A 135 -17.40 7.39 -24.45
CA LEU A 135 -16.26 6.54 -24.06
C LEU A 135 -14.91 7.19 -24.41
N PRO A 136 -13.84 6.92 -23.62
CA PRO A 136 -13.87 6.16 -22.40
C PRO A 136 -14.42 6.97 -21.21
N MET A 137 -15.03 6.28 -20.21
CA MET A 137 -15.31 6.85 -18.90
C MET A 137 -14.25 6.37 -17.92
N LEU A 138 -13.53 7.32 -17.32
CA LEU A 138 -12.34 7.04 -16.51
C LEU A 138 -12.57 7.56 -15.09
N TYR A 139 -13.16 6.72 -14.24
CA TYR A 139 -13.56 7.13 -12.89
C TYR A 139 -12.69 6.50 -11.80
N ASN A 140 -12.50 7.27 -10.74
CA ASN A 140 -11.84 6.85 -9.51
C ASN A 140 -12.66 7.34 -8.32
N GLN A 141 -12.70 6.57 -7.22
CA GLN A 141 -13.22 7.07 -5.96
C GLN A 141 -12.28 6.76 -4.80
N TRP A 142 -12.19 7.73 -3.88
CA TRP A 142 -11.56 7.59 -2.58
C TRP A 142 -12.65 7.34 -1.55
N CYS A 143 -12.66 6.15 -0.94
CA CYS A 143 -13.72 5.76 -0.05
C CYS A 143 -13.27 4.72 0.97
N SER A 144 -14.17 4.33 1.89
CA SER A 144 -14.01 3.11 2.67
C SER A 144 -14.91 2.00 2.15
N VAL A 145 -14.52 0.77 2.44
CA VAL A 145 -15.31 -0.45 2.21
C VAL A 145 -15.29 -1.31 3.46
N VAL A 146 -16.30 -2.19 3.57
CA VAL A 146 -16.45 -3.10 4.71
C VAL A 146 -16.39 -4.54 4.24
N ARG A 147 -15.44 -5.30 4.79
CA ARG A 147 -15.29 -6.76 4.61
C ARG A 147 -15.25 -7.40 5.98
N TRP A 148 -16.21 -8.26 6.30
CA TRP A 148 -16.41 -8.79 7.65
C TRP A 148 -15.40 -9.89 7.98
N GLU A 149 -14.12 -9.50 8.03
CA GLU A 149 -12.99 -10.37 8.29
C GLU A 149 -13.05 -11.04 9.67
N LYS A 150 -12.63 -12.30 9.74
CA LYS A 150 -12.58 -13.09 10.98
C LYS A 150 -11.37 -12.70 11.86
N SER A 151 -10.21 -12.52 11.24
CA SER A 151 -8.97 -12.08 11.91
C SER A 151 -8.56 -10.73 11.35
N THR A 152 -8.16 -9.81 12.23
CA THR A 152 -7.85 -8.43 11.85
C THR A 152 -6.45 -8.02 12.33
N ARG A 153 -5.81 -7.15 11.53
CA ARG A 153 -4.54 -6.51 11.87
C ARG A 153 -4.53 -5.10 11.27
N PRO A 154 -4.13 -4.07 12.01
CA PRO A 154 -4.12 -2.69 11.52
C PRO A 154 -3.48 -2.55 10.14
N PHE A 155 -4.09 -1.78 9.26
CA PHE A 155 -3.74 -1.52 7.86
C PHE A 155 -3.73 -2.73 6.92
N LEU A 156 -3.35 -3.92 7.38
CA LEU A 156 -3.21 -5.12 6.53
C LEU A 156 -4.54 -5.81 6.29
N ARG A 157 -5.36 -5.90 7.35
CA ARG A 157 -6.65 -6.59 7.31
C ARG A 157 -7.54 -6.06 8.43
N THR A 158 -8.40 -5.10 8.12
CA THR A 158 -9.42 -4.56 9.03
C THR A 158 -10.80 -4.74 8.42
N ARG A 159 -11.85 -4.72 9.23
CA ARG A 159 -13.22 -4.86 8.73
C ARG A 159 -13.67 -3.69 7.90
N GLU A 160 -13.22 -2.49 8.22
CA GLU A 160 -13.31 -1.31 7.39
C GLU A 160 -11.89 -0.84 7.09
N PHE A 161 -11.66 -0.45 5.83
CA PHE A 161 -10.40 0.15 5.42
C PHE A 161 -10.65 1.22 4.35
N TRP A 162 -9.76 2.21 4.30
CA TRP A 162 -9.75 3.23 3.26
C TRP A 162 -8.92 2.76 2.10
N TRP A 163 -9.43 3.08 0.92
CA TRP A 163 -8.75 2.76 -0.31
C TRP A 163 -9.11 3.75 -1.42
N GLN A 164 -8.54 3.54 -2.55
CA GLN A 164 -8.94 4.06 -3.82
C GLN A 164 -9.36 2.87 -4.68
N GLU A 165 -10.41 3.04 -5.43
CA GLU A 165 -10.84 2.12 -6.48
C GLU A 165 -11.15 2.90 -7.76
N GLY A 166 -10.48 2.52 -8.84
CA GLY A 166 -10.77 3.01 -10.18
C GLY A 166 -11.67 2.05 -10.93
N HIS A 167 -12.61 2.60 -11.70
CA HIS A 167 -13.54 1.84 -12.52
C HIS A 167 -13.68 2.54 -13.85
N THR A 168 -13.33 1.87 -14.95
CA THR A 168 -13.33 2.47 -16.28
C THR A 168 -14.05 1.59 -17.28
N ILE A 169 -14.63 2.22 -18.30
CA ILE A 169 -15.25 1.55 -19.45
C ILE A 169 -14.70 2.12 -20.76
N HIS A 170 -14.51 1.24 -21.72
CA HIS A 170 -13.83 1.52 -22.99
C HIS A 170 -14.61 0.96 -24.19
N GLU A 171 -14.41 1.56 -25.37
CA GLU A 171 -15.02 1.09 -26.62
C GLU A 171 -14.46 -0.28 -27.03
N THR A 172 -13.15 -0.50 -26.84
CA THR A 172 -12.45 -1.71 -27.30
C THR A 172 -11.74 -2.46 -26.18
N ALA A 173 -11.51 -3.76 -26.41
CA ALA A 173 -10.74 -4.60 -25.50
C ALA A 173 -9.29 -4.13 -25.38
N GLU A 174 -8.71 -3.64 -26.49
CA GLU A 174 -7.33 -3.15 -26.53
C GLU A 174 -7.16 -1.92 -25.65
N GLU A 175 -8.10 -0.96 -25.71
CA GLU A 175 -8.09 0.21 -24.83
C GLU A 175 -8.20 -0.18 -23.34
N ALA A 176 -9.10 -1.08 -23.00
CA ALA A 176 -9.27 -1.56 -21.62
C ALA A 176 -8.03 -2.31 -21.10
N LYS A 177 -7.38 -3.13 -21.94
CA LYS A 177 -6.12 -3.79 -21.57
C LYS A 177 -4.98 -2.79 -21.37
N ALA A 178 -4.88 -1.79 -22.24
CA ALA A 178 -3.89 -0.72 -22.10
C ALA A 178 -4.10 0.08 -20.81
N GLU A 179 -5.36 0.38 -20.46
CA GLU A 179 -5.72 1.03 -19.20
C GLU A 179 -5.33 0.17 -17.99
N THR A 180 -5.62 -1.13 -18.04
CA THR A 180 -5.26 -2.08 -16.97
C THR A 180 -3.75 -2.07 -16.70
N GLU A 181 -2.93 -2.07 -17.75
CA GLU A 181 -1.47 -2.02 -17.64
C GLU A 181 -0.98 -0.63 -17.19
N GLN A 182 -1.58 0.44 -17.70
CA GLN A 182 -1.23 1.81 -17.32
C GLN A 182 -1.39 2.03 -15.81
N GLN A 183 -2.49 1.57 -15.22
CA GLN A 183 -2.72 1.74 -13.79
C GLN A 183 -1.83 0.84 -12.93
N LEU A 184 -1.51 -0.35 -13.39
CA LEU A 184 -0.49 -1.18 -12.72
C LEU A 184 0.87 -0.48 -12.69
N ASN A 185 1.29 0.11 -13.80
CA ASN A 185 2.54 0.87 -13.89
C ASN A 185 2.51 2.13 -13.02
N CYS A 186 1.36 2.79 -12.91
CA CYS A 186 1.15 3.91 -11.99
C CYS A 186 1.39 3.50 -10.54
N TYR A 187 0.85 2.35 -10.11
CA TYR A 187 1.10 1.82 -8.77
C TYR A 187 2.55 1.42 -8.54
N ALA A 188 3.19 0.80 -9.53
CA ALA A 188 4.60 0.44 -9.43
C ALA A 188 5.50 1.67 -9.30
N ASP A 189 5.29 2.68 -10.14
CA ASP A 189 6.01 3.96 -10.08
C ASP A 189 5.84 4.64 -8.71
N PHE A 190 4.61 4.69 -8.22
CA PHE A 190 4.32 5.25 -6.90
C PHE A 190 5.01 4.46 -5.77
N ALA A 191 4.95 3.13 -5.80
CA ALA A 191 5.59 2.29 -4.79
C ALA A 191 7.12 2.49 -4.76
N GLU A 192 7.74 2.54 -5.93
CA GLU A 192 9.21 2.64 -6.05
C GLU A 192 9.71 4.04 -5.72
N HIS A 193 9.07 5.10 -6.21
CA HIS A 193 9.56 6.47 -6.06
C HIS A 193 9.06 7.17 -4.81
N ASP A 194 7.78 7.00 -4.45
CA ASP A 194 7.20 7.71 -3.30
C ASP A 194 7.31 6.91 -2.00
N LEU A 195 7.12 5.57 -2.08
CA LEU A 195 7.19 4.68 -0.92
C LEU A 195 8.57 4.04 -0.73
N CYS A 196 9.47 4.17 -1.70
CA CYS A 196 10.81 3.55 -1.70
C CYS A 196 10.74 2.01 -1.56
N ILE A 197 9.71 1.38 -2.14
CA ILE A 197 9.47 -0.06 -2.07
C ILE A 197 9.59 -0.67 -3.46
N PRO A 198 10.63 -1.49 -3.72
CA PRO A 198 10.76 -2.22 -4.98
C PRO A 198 9.69 -3.31 -5.08
N VAL A 199 9.05 -3.42 -6.24
CA VAL A 199 7.94 -4.35 -6.47
C VAL A 199 8.20 -5.28 -7.66
N VAL A 200 7.54 -6.45 -7.64
CA VAL A 200 7.47 -7.36 -8.78
C VAL A 200 6.12 -7.20 -9.45
N LYS A 201 6.13 -6.79 -10.72
CA LYS A 201 4.93 -6.70 -11.55
C LYS A 201 4.66 -8.02 -12.24
N GLY A 202 3.41 -8.47 -12.20
CA GLY A 202 3.03 -9.69 -12.89
C GLY A 202 1.53 -9.94 -12.97
N ARG A 203 1.18 -11.01 -13.68
CA ARG A 203 -0.19 -11.50 -13.78
C ARG A 203 -0.45 -12.55 -12.71
N LYS A 204 -1.60 -12.50 -12.06
CA LYS A 204 -2.09 -13.57 -11.17
C LYS A 204 -2.43 -14.83 -11.98
N THR A 205 -2.29 -15.98 -11.35
CA THR A 205 -2.86 -17.23 -11.87
C THR A 205 -4.38 -17.17 -11.90
N ASP A 206 -5.02 -18.05 -12.64
CA ASP A 206 -6.49 -18.11 -12.71
C ASP A 206 -7.14 -18.43 -11.35
N LYS A 207 -6.40 -19.11 -10.45
CA LYS A 207 -6.83 -19.36 -9.07
C LYS A 207 -6.82 -18.10 -8.19
N GLU A 208 -5.83 -17.26 -8.36
CA GLU A 208 -5.58 -16.08 -7.50
C GLU A 208 -6.10 -14.76 -8.11
N LYS A 209 -6.70 -14.80 -9.30
CA LYS A 209 -7.29 -13.62 -9.92
C LYS A 209 -8.54 -13.15 -9.18
N PHE A 210 -8.89 -11.89 -9.32
CA PHE A 210 -10.11 -11.31 -8.77
C PHE A 210 -11.35 -12.00 -9.36
N ALA A 211 -12.36 -12.24 -8.51
CA ALA A 211 -13.60 -12.88 -8.91
C ALA A 211 -14.32 -12.09 -10.02
N GLY A 212 -14.64 -12.76 -11.13
CA GLY A 212 -15.25 -12.13 -12.30
C GLY A 212 -14.28 -11.52 -13.31
N ALA A 213 -13.00 -11.32 -12.97
CA ALA A 213 -12.01 -10.79 -13.90
C ALA A 213 -11.53 -11.85 -14.91
N GLU A 214 -11.26 -11.43 -16.16
CA GLU A 214 -10.54 -12.26 -17.13
C GLU A 214 -9.04 -12.31 -16.82
N ALA A 215 -8.47 -11.19 -16.35
CA ALA A 215 -7.10 -11.11 -15.92
C ALA A 215 -6.95 -10.16 -14.73
N THR A 216 -6.09 -10.52 -13.79
CA THR A 216 -5.66 -9.69 -12.68
C THR A 216 -4.16 -9.51 -12.74
N TYR A 217 -3.72 -8.26 -12.69
CA TYR A 217 -2.33 -7.88 -12.55
C TYR A 217 -2.07 -7.34 -11.16
N THR A 218 -0.84 -7.47 -10.69
CA THR A 218 -0.46 -7.13 -9.31
C THR A 218 0.94 -6.54 -9.25
N ILE A 219 1.17 -5.73 -8.24
CA ILE A 219 2.49 -5.42 -7.73
C ILE A 219 2.69 -6.13 -6.39
N GLU A 220 3.72 -6.95 -6.30
CA GLU A 220 4.06 -7.72 -5.11
C GLU A 220 5.32 -7.14 -4.46
N ALA A 221 5.21 -6.75 -3.19
CA ALA A 221 6.33 -6.28 -2.39
C ALA A 221 6.80 -7.39 -1.43
N MET A 222 8.07 -7.36 -1.05
CA MET A 222 8.61 -8.25 -0.03
C MET A 222 8.87 -7.47 1.26
N MET A 223 8.32 -7.94 2.37
CA MET A 223 8.52 -7.37 3.69
C MET A 223 9.84 -7.83 4.30
N LYS A 224 10.29 -7.21 5.38
CA LYS A 224 11.57 -7.56 6.03
C LYS A 224 11.64 -9.01 6.49
N ASP A 225 10.52 -9.59 6.89
CA ASP A 225 10.45 -11.00 7.30
C ASP A 225 10.39 -11.99 6.12
N GLY A 226 10.48 -11.49 4.89
CA GLY A 226 10.46 -12.29 3.67
C GLY A 226 9.07 -12.67 3.16
N LYS A 227 7.99 -12.24 3.84
CA LYS A 227 6.63 -12.47 3.33
C LYS A 227 6.26 -11.46 2.26
N ALA A 228 5.39 -11.90 1.35
CA ALA A 228 4.83 -11.08 0.30
C ALA A 228 3.68 -10.21 0.81
N LEU A 229 3.58 -9.00 0.28
CA LEU A 229 2.40 -8.15 0.40
C LEU A 229 1.97 -7.67 -0.98
N GLN A 230 0.73 -8.03 -1.36
CA GLN A 230 0.08 -7.47 -2.54
C GLN A 230 -0.18 -5.97 -2.28
N SER A 231 0.46 -5.12 -3.05
CA SER A 231 0.49 -3.68 -2.77
C SER A 231 -0.36 -2.84 -3.74
N GLY A 232 -0.93 -3.46 -4.74
CA GLY A 232 -1.87 -2.86 -5.70
C GLY A 232 -2.25 -3.87 -6.76
N THR A 233 -3.48 -3.77 -7.26
CA THR A 233 -4.02 -4.66 -8.29
C THR A 233 -4.72 -3.88 -9.38
N SER A 234 -4.71 -4.45 -10.59
CA SER A 234 -5.42 -3.92 -11.75
C SER A 234 -6.07 -5.08 -12.50
N HIS A 235 -7.37 -4.96 -12.77
CA HIS A 235 -8.20 -6.04 -13.30
C HIS A 235 -8.75 -5.67 -14.66
N TYR A 236 -8.68 -6.61 -15.60
CA TYR A 236 -9.38 -6.57 -16.87
C TYR A 236 -10.58 -7.52 -16.81
N PHE A 237 -11.78 -7.01 -17.03
CA PHE A 237 -13.03 -7.78 -16.95
C PHE A 237 -13.57 -8.26 -18.29
N GLY A 238 -13.00 -7.79 -19.41
CA GLY A 238 -13.67 -7.96 -20.70
C GLY A 238 -14.99 -7.20 -20.74
N ASP A 239 -16.00 -7.79 -21.35
CA ASP A 239 -17.38 -7.25 -21.40
C ASP A 239 -18.36 -8.01 -20.49
N LYS A 240 -17.88 -8.89 -19.63
CA LYS A 240 -18.69 -9.78 -18.80
C LYS A 240 -19.62 -9.02 -17.85
N PHE A 241 -19.08 -8.05 -17.12
CA PHE A 241 -19.89 -7.21 -16.23
C PHE A 241 -20.86 -6.33 -17.02
N SER A 242 -20.43 -5.78 -18.15
CA SER A 242 -21.30 -4.99 -19.02
C SER A 242 -22.52 -5.79 -19.48
N ARG A 243 -22.36 -7.07 -19.83
CA ARG A 243 -23.46 -7.97 -20.18
C ARG A 243 -24.35 -8.30 -19.01
N ALA A 244 -23.78 -8.56 -17.83
CA ALA A 244 -24.56 -8.91 -16.62
C ALA A 244 -25.43 -7.76 -16.14
N TYR A 245 -25.01 -6.52 -16.36
CA TYR A 245 -25.69 -5.30 -15.91
C TYR A 245 -26.37 -4.53 -17.05
N ASP A 246 -26.43 -5.08 -18.28
CA ASP A 246 -27.02 -4.44 -19.45
C ASP A 246 -26.41 -3.05 -19.78
N VAL A 247 -25.12 -2.88 -19.53
CA VAL A 247 -24.38 -1.67 -19.88
C VAL A 247 -24.10 -1.69 -21.36
N THR A 248 -24.77 -0.85 -22.14
CA THR A 248 -24.70 -0.86 -23.61
C THR A 248 -24.51 0.53 -24.19
N PHE A 249 -23.95 0.61 -25.37
CA PHE A 249 -23.82 1.86 -26.13
C PHE A 249 -24.05 1.64 -27.63
N THR A 250 -24.47 2.69 -28.32
CA THR A 250 -24.55 2.67 -29.77
C THR A 250 -23.17 2.90 -30.37
N GLY A 251 -22.66 1.89 -31.08
CA GLY A 251 -21.36 1.93 -31.74
C GLY A 251 -21.32 2.80 -32.97
N ARG A 252 -20.15 2.92 -33.61
CA ARG A 252 -19.92 3.71 -34.83
C ARG A 252 -20.69 3.18 -36.03
N ASP A 253 -21.03 1.91 -36.01
CA ASP A 253 -21.83 1.19 -37.01
C ASP A 253 -23.34 1.23 -36.76
N ASN A 254 -23.78 2.02 -35.76
CA ASN A 254 -25.17 2.11 -35.30
C ASN A 254 -25.72 0.78 -34.71
N THR A 255 -24.86 -0.15 -34.31
CA THR A 255 -25.26 -1.35 -33.56
C THR A 255 -25.10 -1.16 -32.09
N LEU A 256 -25.89 -1.93 -31.31
CA LEU A 256 -25.77 -1.94 -29.85
C LEU A 256 -24.57 -2.83 -29.44
N GLN A 257 -23.67 -2.28 -28.63
CA GLN A 257 -22.43 -2.92 -28.21
C GLN A 257 -22.28 -2.86 -26.68
N TYR A 258 -21.46 -3.75 -26.12
CA TYR A 258 -21.09 -3.76 -24.71
C TYR A 258 -19.67 -3.21 -24.54
N PRO A 259 -19.44 -2.24 -23.62
CA PRO A 259 -18.11 -1.72 -23.36
C PRO A 259 -17.24 -2.75 -22.60
N PHE A 260 -15.94 -2.59 -22.70
CA PHE A 260 -14.94 -3.35 -21.97
C PHE A 260 -14.56 -2.62 -20.69
N GLN A 261 -14.43 -3.35 -19.58
CA GLN A 261 -14.30 -2.77 -18.25
C GLN A 261 -12.98 -3.10 -17.59
N THR A 262 -12.51 -2.17 -16.75
CA THR A 262 -11.41 -2.36 -15.83
C THR A 262 -11.79 -1.92 -14.43
N SER A 263 -11.12 -2.49 -13.42
CA SER A 263 -11.02 -1.89 -12.09
C SER A 263 -9.61 -2.03 -11.53
N TRP A 264 -9.22 -1.12 -10.66
CA TRP A 264 -7.89 -1.11 -10.08
C TRP A 264 -7.93 -0.43 -8.71
N GLY A 265 -7.10 -0.91 -7.76
CA GLY A 265 -7.20 -0.45 -6.39
C GLY A 265 -5.92 -0.59 -5.58
N ALA A 266 -5.76 0.37 -4.66
CA ALA A 266 -4.76 0.36 -3.61
C ALA A 266 -5.36 0.93 -2.31
N SER A 267 -4.94 0.37 -1.17
CA SER A 267 -5.55 0.66 0.13
C SER A 267 -4.55 1.20 1.15
N THR A 268 -5.07 1.53 2.34
CA THR A 268 -4.24 1.80 3.53
C THR A 268 -3.28 0.67 3.90
N GLY A 269 -3.39 -0.50 3.25
CA GLY A 269 -2.38 -1.56 3.29
C GLY A 269 -0.99 -1.09 2.90
N LEU A 270 -0.88 -0.03 2.09
CA LEU A 270 0.40 0.61 1.76
C LEU A 270 1.11 1.20 2.97
N ILE A 271 0.38 1.67 3.99
CA ILE A 271 0.97 2.11 5.26
C ILE A 271 1.60 0.91 5.99
N GLY A 272 0.91 -0.23 5.98
CA GLY A 272 1.47 -1.49 6.47
C GLY A 272 2.74 -1.91 5.73
N ALA A 273 2.75 -1.77 4.42
CA ALA A 273 3.94 -2.03 3.60
C ALA A 273 5.13 -1.16 4.00
N ILE A 274 4.93 0.15 4.17
CA ILE A 274 5.96 1.09 4.62
C ILE A 274 6.53 0.68 5.98
N ASN A 275 5.65 0.37 6.94
CA ASN A 275 6.06 -0.04 8.27
C ASN A 275 6.93 -1.30 8.24
N MET A 276 6.47 -2.34 7.53
CA MET A 276 7.15 -3.63 7.47
C MET A 276 8.39 -3.65 6.57
N THR A 277 8.51 -2.70 5.65
CA THR A 277 9.68 -2.58 4.78
C THR A 277 10.78 -1.73 5.39
N HIS A 278 10.43 -0.61 6.03
CA HIS A 278 11.41 0.41 6.43
C HIS A 278 11.62 0.52 7.93
N GLY A 279 10.58 0.30 8.76
CA GLY A 279 10.64 0.45 10.21
C GLY A 279 11.76 -0.35 10.87
N ASP A 280 12.22 0.12 12.03
CA ASP A 280 13.22 -0.55 12.86
C ASP A 280 12.73 -0.73 14.31
N ASP A 281 13.60 -1.15 15.21
CA ASP A 281 13.25 -1.38 16.63
C ASP A 281 13.08 -0.09 17.44
N ASP A 282 13.24 1.08 16.83
CA ASP A 282 12.93 2.38 17.42
C ASP A 282 11.72 3.07 16.79
N GLY A 283 11.08 2.45 15.80
CA GLY A 283 9.83 2.90 15.23
C GLY A 283 9.80 2.95 13.70
N LEU A 284 9.00 3.90 13.18
CA LEU A 284 8.88 4.15 11.75
C LEU A 284 10.15 4.76 11.14
N ILE A 285 10.33 4.51 9.85
CA ILE A 285 11.20 5.31 8.98
C ILE A 285 10.37 5.67 7.75
N LEU A 286 9.92 6.91 7.67
CA LEU A 286 9.00 7.33 6.60
C LEU A 286 9.77 7.83 5.39
N PRO A 287 9.40 7.36 4.17
CA PRO A 287 9.84 7.98 2.94
C PRO A 287 9.46 9.47 2.93
N PRO A 288 10.36 10.38 2.54
CA PRO A 288 10.11 11.82 2.60
C PRO A 288 8.89 12.27 1.81
N ALA A 289 8.58 11.61 0.68
CA ALA A 289 7.43 11.97 -0.17
C ALA A 289 6.10 11.92 0.60
N ILE A 290 5.92 10.93 1.51
CA ILE A 290 4.66 10.71 2.22
C ILE A 290 4.71 11.10 3.71
N ALA A 291 5.86 11.44 4.26
CA ALA A 291 6.00 11.83 5.66
C ALA A 291 5.16 13.10 5.96
N PRO A 292 4.26 13.09 6.96
CA PRO A 292 3.50 14.29 7.34
C PRO A 292 4.39 15.45 7.78
N ILE A 293 5.47 15.10 8.46
CA ILE A 293 6.54 15.99 8.89
C ILE A 293 7.83 15.47 8.28
N GLN A 294 8.45 16.27 7.42
CA GLN A 294 9.73 15.94 6.80
C GLN A 294 10.92 16.34 7.67
N VAL A 295 10.75 17.46 8.37
CA VAL A 295 11.77 18.05 9.24
C VAL A 295 11.16 18.39 10.58
N VAL A 296 11.74 17.89 11.67
CA VAL A 296 11.42 18.35 13.01
C VAL A 296 12.57 19.16 13.58
N ILE A 297 12.28 20.34 14.11
CA ILE A 297 13.24 21.18 14.82
C ILE A 297 13.04 20.97 16.31
N VAL A 298 14.10 20.54 17.00
CA VAL A 298 14.10 20.33 18.45
C VAL A 298 15.05 21.31 19.11
N PRO A 299 14.52 22.30 19.82
CA PRO A 299 15.33 23.22 20.62
C PRO A 299 16.04 22.45 21.76
N VAL A 300 17.34 22.61 21.85
CA VAL A 300 18.14 22.13 22.98
C VAL A 300 18.36 23.31 23.95
N ALA A 301 18.01 23.12 25.23
CA ALA A 301 17.98 24.18 26.23
C ALA A 301 17.07 25.38 25.81
N ALA A 302 15.82 25.06 25.46
CA ALA A 302 14.82 26.03 24.98
C ALA A 302 14.59 27.24 25.90
N HIS A 303 14.89 27.07 27.20
CA HIS A 303 14.80 28.13 28.21
C HIS A 303 15.91 29.22 28.09
N LYS A 304 16.97 28.97 27.33
CA LYS A 304 18.03 29.95 27.09
C LYS A 304 17.58 31.05 26.10
N PRO A 305 17.96 32.30 26.35
CA PRO A 305 17.59 33.41 25.46
C PRO A 305 17.98 33.16 24.00
N GLY A 306 17.07 33.48 23.06
CA GLY A 306 17.32 33.41 21.62
C GLY A 306 17.16 32.04 21.00
N VAL A 307 17.11 30.92 21.76
CA VAL A 307 17.02 29.55 21.20
C VAL A 307 15.68 29.36 20.50
N LEU A 308 14.55 29.64 21.17
CA LEU A 308 13.22 29.47 20.57
C LEU A 308 12.99 30.42 19.40
N ASP A 309 13.49 31.66 19.50
CA ASP A 309 13.33 32.67 18.44
C ASP A 309 14.06 32.20 17.15
N LYS A 310 15.30 31.68 17.31
CA LYS A 310 16.04 31.11 16.17
C LYS A 310 15.37 29.90 15.60
N CYS A 311 14.83 29.02 16.43
CA CYS A 311 14.08 27.83 15.94
C CYS A 311 12.80 28.24 15.18
N ARG A 312 12.08 29.29 15.61
CA ARG A 312 10.92 29.82 14.90
C ARG A 312 11.30 30.42 13.54
N GLU A 313 12.39 31.18 13.50
CA GLU A 313 12.95 31.72 12.26
C GLU A 313 13.27 30.57 11.27
N LEU A 314 14.00 29.56 11.74
CA LEU A 314 14.34 28.40 10.90
C LEU A 314 13.10 27.65 10.44
N ALA A 315 12.09 27.46 11.30
CA ALA A 315 10.82 26.82 10.93
C ALA A 315 10.09 27.61 9.83
N ALA A 316 10.07 28.93 9.90
CA ALA A 316 9.48 29.79 8.88
C ALA A 316 10.22 29.67 7.52
N GLU A 317 11.55 29.65 7.54
CA GLU A 317 12.35 29.49 6.32
C GLU A 317 12.22 28.11 5.71
N ILE A 318 12.36 27.04 6.50
CA ILE A 318 12.24 25.64 6.04
C ILE A 318 10.82 25.34 5.55
N GLY A 319 9.80 25.95 6.18
CA GLY A 319 8.40 25.80 5.79
C GLY A 319 8.07 26.24 4.36
N LYS A 320 8.94 27.01 3.72
CA LYS A 320 8.80 27.41 2.32
C LYS A 320 9.03 26.27 1.33
N TYR A 321 9.77 25.21 1.74
CA TYR A 321 10.16 24.11 0.84
C TYR A 321 10.01 22.70 1.44
N ALA A 322 9.73 22.57 2.75
CA ALA A 322 9.53 21.29 3.42
C ALA A 322 8.39 21.35 4.44
N ARG A 323 7.77 20.22 4.72
CA ARG A 323 6.79 20.07 5.81
C ARG A 323 7.55 20.04 7.14
N VAL A 324 7.60 21.14 7.84
CA VAL A 324 8.39 21.32 9.06
C VAL A 324 7.51 21.41 10.31
N LYS A 325 7.99 20.87 11.41
CA LYS A 325 7.42 21.00 12.75
C LYS A 325 8.47 21.53 13.72
N LEU A 326 8.15 22.61 14.42
CA LEU A 326 8.91 23.00 15.62
C LEU A 326 8.31 22.30 16.84
N ASP A 327 9.12 21.56 17.58
CA ASP A 327 8.72 20.98 18.86
C ASP A 327 9.15 21.88 20.02
N ASP A 328 8.33 22.87 20.32
CA ASP A 328 8.50 23.81 21.43
C ASP A 328 7.80 23.36 22.72
N SER A 329 7.39 22.08 22.82
CA SER A 329 6.82 21.52 24.03
C SER A 329 7.80 21.58 25.21
N ASP A 330 7.29 21.38 26.42
CA ASP A 330 8.05 21.39 27.67
C ASP A 330 8.86 20.12 27.95
N LYS A 331 8.78 19.11 27.04
CA LYS A 331 9.48 17.84 27.17
C LYS A 331 10.99 18.00 27.00
N GLN A 332 11.75 17.12 27.65
CA GLN A 332 13.20 17.08 27.51
C GLN A 332 13.64 16.68 26.11
N PRO A 333 14.76 17.21 25.57
CA PRO A 333 15.22 16.93 24.21
C PRO A 333 15.34 15.44 23.90
N GLY A 334 15.88 14.64 24.81
CA GLY A 334 16.01 13.16 24.62
C GLY A 334 14.66 12.46 24.45
N TRP A 335 13.62 12.91 25.16
CA TRP A 335 12.28 12.39 24.99
C TRP A 335 11.70 12.78 23.61
N LYS A 336 11.89 14.02 23.17
CA LYS A 336 11.49 14.50 21.86
C LYS A 336 12.18 13.70 20.75
N PHE A 337 13.48 13.45 20.87
CA PHE A 337 14.23 12.67 19.89
C PHE A 337 13.62 11.28 19.72
N ALA A 338 13.39 10.55 20.81
CA ALA A 338 12.80 9.22 20.80
C ALA A 338 11.37 9.23 20.23
N GLN A 339 10.55 10.22 20.54
CA GLN A 339 9.20 10.33 20.02
C GLN A 339 9.18 10.57 18.51
N TRP A 340 10.03 11.46 17.99
CA TRP A 340 10.09 11.73 16.56
C TRP A 340 10.79 10.62 15.78
N GLU A 341 11.69 9.87 16.43
CA GLU A 341 12.22 8.61 15.89
C GLU A 341 11.12 7.54 15.79
N MET A 342 10.29 7.37 16.81
CA MET A 342 9.12 6.47 16.78
C MET A 342 8.17 6.83 15.65
N LYS A 343 7.93 8.11 15.40
CA LYS A 343 7.07 8.62 14.31
C LYS A 343 7.75 8.62 12.94
N GLY A 344 9.02 8.28 12.87
CA GLY A 344 9.76 8.10 11.61
C GLY A 344 10.00 9.38 10.82
N VAL A 345 10.09 10.54 11.50
CA VAL A 345 10.37 11.81 10.82
C VAL A 345 11.73 11.76 10.12
N PRO A 346 11.81 12.02 8.81
CA PRO A 346 13.03 11.82 8.02
C PRO A 346 14.25 12.58 8.52
N VAL A 347 14.08 13.85 8.89
CA VAL A 347 15.17 14.75 9.29
C VAL A 347 14.85 15.43 10.62
N ARG A 348 15.78 15.38 11.56
CA ARG A 348 15.73 16.14 12.80
C ARG A 348 16.83 17.20 12.79
N LEU A 349 16.47 18.44 13.15
CA LEU A 349 17.41 19.50 13.43
C LEU A 349 17.47 19.74 14.94
N GLU A 350 18.68 19.69 15.52
CA GLU A 350 18.95 20.00 16.91
C GLU A 350 19.59 21.40 16.96
N VAL A 351 19.02 22.32 17.74
CA VAL A 351 19.46 23.70 17.81
C VAL A 351 19.62 24.12 19.27
N GLY A 352 20.85 24.35 19.70
CA GLY A 352 21.18 24.84 21.02
C GLY A 352 21.94 26.16 21.01
N PRO A 353 22.27 26.75 22.20
CA PRO A 353 22.98 28.02 22.30
C PRO A 353 24.34 28.05 21.57
N ARG A 354 25.12 26.96 21.69
CA ARG A 354 26.42 26.85 21.01
C ARG A 354 26.29 26.76 19.50
N ASP A 355 25.20 26.11 19.04
CA ASP A 355 24.93 25.99 17.60
C ASP A 355 24.63 27.39 17.02
N ILE A 356 23.84 28.17 17.73
CA ILE A 356 23.51 29.56 17.34
C ILE A 356 24.76 30.43 17.28
N GLU A 357 25.62 30.35 18.31
CA GLU A 357 26.91 31.08 18.35
C GLU A 357 27.79 30.77 17.14
N ASN A 358 27.76 29.50 16.68
CA ASN A 358 28.54 29.04 15.54
C ASN A 358 27.80 29.17 14.18
N GLY A 359 26.58 29.74 14.15
CA GLY A 359 25.79 29.90 12.95
C GLY A 359 25.40 28.58 12.27
N GLN A 360 25.17 27.53 13.05
CA GLN A 360 24.91 26.17 12.55
C GLN A 360 23.84 25.44 13.36
N CYS A 361 23.44 24.26 12.92
CA CYS A 361 22.66 23.28 13.68
C CYS A 361 23.20 21.87 13.46
N VAL A 362 22.69 20.91 14.23
CA VAL A 362 22.95 19.48 14.00
C VAL A 362 21.79 18.90 13.19
N LEU A 363 22.08 18.40 11.99
CA LEU A 363 21.16 17.67 11.15
C LEU A 363 21.35 16.17 11.41
N VAL A 364 20.25 15.45 11.65
CA VAL A 364 20.24 14.00 11.90
C VAL A 364 19.25 13.33 10.96
N ARG A 365 19.72 12.39 10.16
CA ARG A 365 18.84 11.52 9.36
C ARG A 365 18.25 10.41 10.24
N ARG A 366 16.95 10.10 10.03
CA ARG A 366 16.27 9.07 10.82
C ARG A 366 16.85 7.67 10.59
N ASP A 367 17.25 7.35 9.39
CA ASP A 367 17.66 6.01 8.97
C ASP A 367 19.10 5.63 9.36
N THR A 368 20.03 6.59 9.34
CA THR A 368 21.44 6.36 9.73
C THR A 368 21.77 6.85 11.14
N ARG A 369 21.00 7.83 11.63
CA ARG A 369 21.22 8.56 12.90
C ARG A 369 22.57 9.29 12.96
N GLU A 370 23.21 9.44 11.82
CA GLU A 370 24.43 10.23 11.71
C GLU A 370 24.14 11.71 12.00
N LYS A 371 25.01 12.33 12.77
CA LYS A 371 24.97 13.75 13.12
C LYS A 371 25.90 14.53 12.20
N GLN A 372 25.35 15.50 11.51
CA GLN A 372 26.08 16.40 10.64
C GLN A 372 25.88 17.85 11.10
N PHE A 373 26.98 18.59 11.29
CA PHE A 373 26.90 20.03 11.51
C PHE A 373 26.68 20.75 10.19
N VAL A 374 25.62 21.54 10.11
CA VAL A 374 25.24 22.27 8.88
C VAL A 374 25.04 23.74 9.22
N LYS A 375 25.61 24.62 8.42
CA LYS A 375 25.41 26.08 8.56
C LYS A 375 23.97 26.41 8.23
N PHE A 376 23.41 27.43 8.93
CA PHE A 376 22.03 27.85 8.69
C PHE A 376 21.78 28.26 7.25
N GLU A 377 22.74 28.91 6.60
CA GLU A 377 22.68 29.34 5.20
C GLU A 377 22.70 28.15 4.18
N GLU A 378 23.16 26.98 4.60
CA GLU A 378 23.26 25.77 3.77
C GLU A 378 22.01 24.88 3.88
N LEU A 379 21.09 25.13 4.82
CA LEU A 379 19.95 24.26 5.10
C LEU A 379 19.02 24.04 3.90
N ALA A 380 18.83 25.08 3.07
CA ALA A 380 18.02 24.99 1.87
C ALA A 380 18.55 23.97 0.84
N THR A 381 19.84 23.63 0.91
CA THR A 381 20.47 22.60 0.07
C THR A 381 20.64 21.28 0.85
N ALA A 382 21.06 21.37 2.10
CA ALA A 382 21.39 20.19 2.90
C ALA A 382 20.15 19.34 3.26
N ILE A 383 19.01 19.95 3.56
CA ILE A 383 17.77 19.23 3.90
C ILE A 383 17.24 18.44 2.71
N PRO A 384 17.04 19.02 1.51
CA PRO A 384 16.65 18.23 0.33
C PRO A 384 17.62 17.11 0.00
N ALA A 385 18.93 17.36 0.06
CA ALA A 385 19.94 16.33 -0.17
C ALA A 385 19.89 15.19 0.85
N ALA A 386 19.66 15.50 2.13
CA ALA A 386 19.49 14.48 3.17
C ALA A 386 18.23 13.63 2.94
N MET A 387 17.13 14.24 2.51
CA MET A 387 15.89 13.53 2.20
C MET A 387 16.04 12.63 0.96
N GLU A 388 16.70 13.12 -0.09
CA GLU A 388 16.98 12.33 -1.29
C GLU A 388 17.88 11.12 -0.97
N ALA A 389 18.94 11.34 -0.21
CA ALA A 389 19.83 10.26 0.23
C ALA A 389 19.09 9.22 1.11
N LEU A 390 18.21 9.68 2.01
CA LEU A 390 17.38 8.78 2.83
C LEU A 390 16.44 7.94 1.95
N ALA A 391 15.75 8.56 1.00
CA ALA A 391 14.85 7.84 0.10
C ALA A 391 15.60 6.78 -0.73
N LYS A 392 16.77 7.14 -1.26
CA LYS A 392 17.64 6.19 -1.98
C LYS A 392 18.07 5.03 -1.10
N ASP A 393 18.53 5.30 0.12
CA ASP A 393 19.01 4.25 1.04
C ASP A 393 17.87 3.34 1.50
N LEU A 394 16.64 3.86 1.65
CA LEU A 394 15.46 3.04 1.94
C LEU A 394 15.16 2.07 0.77
N TYR A 395 15.17 2.58 -0.45
CA TYR A 395 14.92 1.76 -1.64
C TYR A 395 16.02 0.69 -1.80
N ASP A 396 17.28 1.06 -1.72
CA ASP A 396 18.41 0.15 -1.90
C ASP A 396 18.41 -0.97 -0.85
N ARG A 397 18.10 -0.66 0.41
CA ARG A 397 17.97 -1.68 1.47
C ARG A 397 16.81 -2.64 1.24
N ALA A 398 15.67 -2.12 0.79
CA ALA A 398 14.51 -2.94 0.46
C ALA A 398 14.78 -3.85 -0.75
N LEU A 399 15.45 -3.31 -1.78
CA LEU A 399 15.88 -4.07 -2.95
C LEU A 399 16.85 -5.19 -2.56
N GLN A 400 17.87 -4.88 -1.77
CA GLN A 400 18.84 -5.86 -1.28
C GLN A 400 18.17 -6.97 -0.45
N ASN A 401 17.19 -6.63 0.41
CA ASN A 401 16.42 -7.62 1.15
C ASN A 401 15.66 -8.56 0.22
N ARG A 402 15.01 -8.02 -0.83
CA ARG A 402 14.29 -8.83 -1.81
C ARG A 402 15.23 -9.73 -2.60
N GLU A 403 16.34 -9.22 -3.09
CA GLU A 403 17.30 -10.00 -3.88
C GLU A 403 17.94 -11.11 -3.07
N ASN A 404 18.35 -10.82 -1.82
CA ASN A 404 18.93 -11.82 -0.92
C ASN A 404 17.94 -12.92 -0.51
N ARG A 405 16.63 -12.70 -0.65
CA ARG A 405 15.55 -13.62 -0.30
C ARG A 405 14.77 -14.12 -1.51
N THR A 406 15.31 -14.00 -2.71
CA THR A 406 14.71 -14.54 -3.93
C THR A 406 15.55 -15.71 -4.43
N TYR A 407 14.94 -16.88 -4.42
CA TYR A 407 15.57 -18.15 -4.75
C TYR A 407 14.95 -18.72 -6.02
N SER A 408 15.65 -19.66 -6.67
CA SER A 408 15.13 -20.42 -7.81
C SER A 408 15.23 -21.91 -7.51
N ALA A 409 14.23 -22.66 -7.96
CA ALA A 409 14.20 -24.12 -7.83
C ALA A 409 13.70 -24.78 -9.13
N THR A 410 14.19 -25.97 -9.40
CA THR A 410 13.84 -26.76 -10.59
C THR A 410 13.12 -28.07 -10.23
N THR A 411 13.20 -28.46 -8.98
CA THR A 411 12.56 -29.69 -8.45
C THR A 411 11.70 -29.37 -7.22
N MET A 412 10.73 -30.24 -6.93
CA MET A 412 9.87 -30.06 -5.76
C MET A 412 10.63 -30.24 -4.44
N ASP A 413 11.66 -31.09 -4.44
CA ASP A 413 12.52 -31.28 -3.26
C ASP A 413 13.31 -30.01 -2.94
N GLU A 414 13.86 -29.32 -3.95
CA GLU A 414 14.49 -28.01 -3.78
C GLU A 414 13.50 -26.96 -3.24
N VAL A 415 12.27 -26.92 -3.77
CA VAL A 415 11.22 -26.01 -3.28
C VAL A 415 10.94 -26.26 -1.81
N LYS A 416 10.74 -27.52 -1.41
CA LYS A 416 10.46 -27.88 -0.01
C LYS A 416 11.62 -27.53 0.92
N GLN A 417 12.85 -27.75 0.48
CA GLN A 417 14.05 -27.41 1.24
C GLN A 417 14.14 -25.88 1.43
N LEU A 418 14.04 -25.11 0.35
CA LEU A 418 14.09 -23.65 0.39
C LEU A 418 12.96 -23.06 1.26
N ALA A 419 11.74 -23.56 1.12
CA ALA A 419 10.60 -23.10 1.92
C ALA A 419 10.75 -23.40 3.42
N LYS A 420 11.49 -24.45 3.78
CA LYS A 420 11.77 -24.82 5.17
C LYS A 420 12.90 -23.98 5.78
N GLU A 421 13.94 -23.72 4.99
CA GLU A 421 15.18 -23.07 5.48
C GLU A 421 15.11 -21.54 5.40
N HIS A 422 14.30 -21.01 4.48
CA HIS A 422 14.26 -19.59 4.17
C HIS A 422 12.85 -19.03 4.08
N THR A 423 12.72 -17.75 4.38
CA THR A 423 11.54 -16.95 4.04
C THR A 423 11.87 -16.07 2.84
N GLY A 424 10.96 -15.93 1.88
CA GLY A 424 11.20 -15.12 0.69
C GLY A 424 10.40 -15.60 -0.52
N PHE A 425 10.86 -15.20 -1.68
CA PHE A 425 10.32 -15.62 -2.96
C PHE A 425 11.06 -16.85 -3.49
N ILE A 426 10.31 -17.80 -4.02
CA ILE A 426 10.86 -18.94 -4.75
C ILE A 426 10.32 -18.90 -6.18
N LYS A 427 11.21 -18.84 -7.17
CA LYS A 427 10.87 -18.87 -8.59
C LYS A 427 10.94 -20.31 -9.10
N THR A 428 9.91 -20.76 -9.79
CA THR A 428 9.93 -22.04 -10.53
C THR A 428 9.23 -21.88 -11.87
N MET A 429 9.51 -22.80 -12.78
CA MET A 429 8.66 -22.98 -13.96
C MET A 429 7.36 -23.68 -13.56
N TRP A 430 6.28 -23.46 -14.31
CA TRP A 430 4.95 -24.02 -14.03
C TRP A 430 4.24 -24.38 -15.33
N CYS A 431 3.53 -25.51 -15.32
CA CYS A 431 2.82 -26.05 -16.49
C CYS A 431 1.44 -25.42 -16.75
N GLY A 432 0.95 -24.57 -15.83
CA GLY A 432 -0.39 -23.99 -15.93
C GLY A 432 -1.50 -24.82 -15.26
N ASP A 433 -1.20 -26.00 -14.72
CA ASP A 433 -2.19 -26.89 -14.12
C ASP A 433 -2.52 -26.45 -12.68
N LEU A 434 -3.80 -26.30 -12.38
CA LEU A 434 -4.31 -25.94 -11.05
C LEU A 434 -3.85 -26.94 -9.97
N ALA A 435 -3.84 -28.24 -10.29
CA ALA A 435 -3.41 -29.27 -9.35
C ALA A 435 -1.95 -29.08 -8.90
N CYS A 436 -1.08 -28.58 -9.79
CA CYS A 436 0.30 -28.27 -9.44
C CYS A 436 0.41 -27.04 -8.55
N GLU A 437 -0.42 -26.03 -8.76
CA GLU A 437 -0.50 -24.86 -7.88
C GLU A 437 -1.01 -25.23 -6.49
N GLU A 438 -2.00 -26.12 -6.40
CA GLU A 438 -2.51 -26.64 -5.13
C GLU A 438 -1.47 -27.50 -4.39
N ALA A 439 -0.68 -28.29 -5.11
CA ALA A 439 0.41 -29.06 -4.53
C ALA A 439 1.50 -28.16 -3.93
N MET A 440 1.83 -27.02 -4.56
CA MET A 440 2.76 -26.03 -3.99
C MET A 440 2.28 -25.52 -2.63
N LYS A 441 0.97 -25.32 -2.48
CA LYS A 441 0.38 -24.88 -1.20
C LYS A 441 0.36 -26.02 -0.17
N ALA A 442 -0.05 -27.20 -0.56
CA ALA A 442 -0.17 -28.37 0.32
C ALA A 442 1.20 -28.86 0.82
N ASP A 443 2.20 -28.94 -0.06
CA ASP A 443 3.48 -29.58 0.21
C ASP A 443 4.55 -28.62 0.73
N ALA A 444 4.51 -27.33 0.33
CA ALA A 444 5.51 -26.34 0.68
C ALA A 444 4.95 -25.09 1.42
N GLY A 445 3.62 -25.00 1.58
CA GLY A 445 2.98 -23.85 2.22
C GLY A 445 2.97 -22.57 1.40
N LEU A 446 3.35 -22.64 0.11
CA LEU A 446 3.54 -21.50 -0.77
C LEU A 446 2.31 -21.26 -1.64
N SER A 447 1.91 -20.00 -1.79
CA SER A 447 0.92 -19.59 -2.79
C SER A 447 1.60 -18.83 -3.93
N SER A 448 0.98 -18.88 -5.13
CA SER A 448 1.47 -18.10 -6.25
C SER A 448 1.30 -16.61 -5.94
N ARG A 449 2.37 -15.84 -6.15
CA ARG A 449 2.29 -14.38 -6.02
C ARG A 449 1.91 -13.76 -7.35
N CYS A 450 2.69 -14.06 -8.37
CA CYS A 450 2.39 -13.70 -9.76
C CYS A 450 3.26 -14.49 -10.75
N MET A 451 2.85 -14.45 -11.99
CA MET A 451 3.70 -14.71 -13.16
C MET A 451 4.34 -13.38 -13.56
N PRO A 452 5.62 -13.12 -13.25
CA PRO A 452 6.24 -11.85 -13.53
C PRO A 452 6.23 -11.53 -15.03
N PHE A 453 6.16 -10.24 -15.39
CA PHE A 453 6.32 -9.84 -16.79
C PHE A 453 7.73 -10.13 -17.30
N ALA A 454 8.74 -9.93 -16.45
CA ALA A 454 10.11 -10.38 -16.73
C ALA A 454 10.21 -11.89 -16.45
N GLN A 455 10.13 -12.68 -17.51
CA GLN A 455 10.22 -14.15 -17.45
C GLN A 455 11.67 -14.61 -17.57
N GLU A 456 12.02 -15.61 -16.76
CA GLU A 456 13.29 -16.32 -16.83
C GLU A 456 12.99 -17.79 -17.18
N HIS A 457 13.85 -18.41 -18.00
CA HIS A 457 13.77 -19.83 -18.29
C HIS A 457 14.61 -20.60 -17.27
N LEU A 458 13.98 -21.22 -16.27
CA LEU A 458 14.68 -21.93 -15.20
C LEU A 458 14.80 -23.44 -15.46
N SER A 459 13.82 -24.03 -16.16
CA SER A 459 13.79 -25.44 -16.57
C SER A 459 12.74 -25.66 -17.65
N ASP A 460 12.81 -26.80 -18.34
CA ASP A 460 11.84 -27.18 -19.37
C ASP A 460 10.54 -27.75 -18.78
N VAL A 461 10.58 -28.14 -17.51
CA VAL A 461 9.48 -28.90 -16.89
C VAL A 461 9.00 -28.26 -15.58
N CYS A 462 7.75 -28.55 -15.25
CA CYS A 462 7.13 -28.20 -13.98
C CYS A 462 7.74 -29.05 -12.86
N PRO A 463 8.20 -28.46 -11.74
CA PRO A 463 8.81 -29.19 -10.63
C PRO A 463 7.85 -30.17 -9.92
N VAL A 464 6.54 -29.96 -10.05
CA VAL A 464 5.52 -30.79 -9.41
C VAL A 464 5.20 -32.05 -10.24
N CYS A 465 4.91 -31.89 -11.53
CA CYS A 465 4.38 -32.99 -12.36
C CYS A 465 5.31 -33.44 -13.49
N GLY A 466 6.43 -32.75 -13.75
CA GLY A 466 7.35 -33.08 -14.83
C GLY A 466 6.84 -32.77 -16.25
N LYS A 467 5.63 -32.20 -16.40
CA LYS A 467 5.10 -31.79 -17.71
C LYS A 467 5.86 -30.58 -18.23
N PRO A 468 5.91 -30.35 -19.57
CA PRO A 468 6.48 -29.15 -20.14
C PRO A 468 5.91 -27.87 -19.51
N ALA A 469 6.75 -26.92 -19.21
CA ALA A 469 6.39 -25.66 -18.57
C ALA A 469 6.97 -24.46 -19.32
N GLN A 470 6.16 -23.41 -19.52
CA GLN A 470 6.55 -22.23 -20.28
C GLN A 470 6.42 -20.92 -19.48
N LYS A 471 5.90 -20.99 -18.26
CA LYS A 471 5.68 -19.82 -17.42
C LYS A 471 6.46 -19.95 -16.13
N MET A 472 7.24 -18.91 -15.81
CA MET A 472 7.84 -18.78 -14.50
C MET A 472 6.83 -18.13 -13.55
N VAL A 473 6.73 -18.68 -12.35
CA VAL A 473 5.89 -18.16 -11.25
C VAL A 473 6.77 -17.82 -10.06
N VAL A 474 6.44 -16.72 -9.40
CA VAL A 474 6.97 -16.36 -8.10
C VAL A 474 6.01 -16.88 -7.02
N TRP A 475 6.53 -17.71 -6.14
CA TRP A 475 5.83 -18.28 -4.99
C TRP A 475 6.29 -17.65 -3.70
N GLY A 476 5.42 -17.59 -2.70
CA GLY A 476 5.78 -17.06 -1.39
C GLY A 476 4.66 -17.23 -0.37
N VAL A 477 5.01 -16.98 0.88
CA VAL A 477 4.03 -16.80 1.96
C VAL A 477 3.57 -15.35 1.94
N ALA A 478 2.28 -15.09 2.05
CA ALA A 478 1.69 -13.76 2.02
C ALA A 478 1.07 -13.36 3.37
N TYR A 479 0.95 -12.06 3.56
CA TYR A 479 0.15 -11.44 4.62
C TYR A 479 -1.35 -11.49 4.33
#